data_931180d7197c838ea7cccf4209eb9204
#
_entry.id   931180d7197c838ea7cccf4209eb9204
#
_cell.length_a   1.000
_cell.length_b   1.000
_cell.length_c   1.000
_cell.angle_alpha   90.00
_cell.angle_beta   90.00
_cell.angle_gamma   90.00
#
_symmetry.space_group_name_H-M   'P 1'
#
loop_
_entity.id
_entity.type
_entity.pdbx_description
1 polymer ?
#
loop_
_entity_poly.entity_id
_entity_poly.type
_entity_poly.pdbx_seq_one_letter_code
_entity_poly.pdbx_strand_id
1 'polypeptide(L)'
;MSKVTFDYSKATAFIGENEVESMKKLALDAKEVLVSKSGAGNDFLGWINLPVNYDKEEFGRIKKAAEKIKGDSEVLLVIGIGGSYLGARAAIEFLRHSFYNVVDKSVRKTPEIYFVGNSISSTYIKHLIDVIGDRDFSINMISKSGTTTEPAIAFRVFKDMAEKKYGKEGAAKRIYATTDKARGSLKNLATEEGYESFVVPDDVGGRFSVLTAVGLLPIAVSGADIDKLMEGAAEGRKMALEAPFEENDAVKYAALRNILLRKGKVIEILANYEPSAHFVSEWWKQLYGESEGKDQKGIFPSSVDLTTDLHSMGQFIQDGSRTMFETVLNIEKSREEIIIGKEPVDLDGLNYLAGKNVDFVNKSAMNGTILAHTDGQVPNFMVNVPEVNEFYLGELFYFFEFACGVSGYLLGVNPFNQPGVESYKKNMFALLGKPGYEAQREELLKRL
;
A
#
# COMPACT_ATOMS: atom_id res chain seq x y z
N MET A 1 25.87 -4.61 0.59
CA MET A 1 24.86 -4.22 -0.41
C MET A 1 24.10 -3.05 0.17
N SER A 2 23.67 -2.11 -0.66
CA SER A 2 22.73 -1.07 -0.24
C SER A 2 21.40 -1.73 0.18
N LYS A 3 20.69 -1.14 1.12
CA LYS A 3 19.43 -1.65 1.68
C LYS A 3 18.52 -0.49 2.04
N VAL A 4 17.25 -0.76 2.27
CA VAL A 4 16.34 0.20 2.90
C VAL A 4 16.84 0.48 4.33
N THR A 5 16.98 1.75 4.70
CA THR A 5 17.50 2.18 6.00
C THR A 5 16.59 3.19 6.67
N PHE A 6 16.67 3.24 7.99
CA PHE A 6 15.94 4.19 8.82
C PHE A 6 16.90 5.14 9.54
N ASP A 7 16.72 6.44 9.32
CA ASP A 7 17.49 7.50 9.98
C ASP A 7 16.55 8.37 10.84
N TYR A 8 16.90 8.57 12.10
CA TYR A 8 16.19 9.42 13.04
C TYR A 8 17.03 10.58 13.57
N SER A 9 18.13 10.88 12.91
CA SER A 9 19.09 11.93 13.34
C SER A 9 18.43 13.29 13.52
N LYS A 10 17.37 13.60 12.76
CA LYS A 10 16.60 14.84 12.88
C LYS A 10 15.52 14.83 13.97
N ALA A 11 15.39 13.71 14.68
CA ALA A 11 14.48 13.57 15.81
C ALA A 11 15.20 13.47 17.16
N THR A 12 16.54 13.42 17.20
CA THR A 12 17.32 13.25 18.43
C THR A 12 17.15 14.37 19.45
N ALA A 13 16.82 15.60 19.01
CA ALA A 13 16.47 16.68 19.91
C ALA A 13 15.12 16.47 20.65
N PHE A 14 14.28 15.56 20.15
CA PHE A 14 12.95 15.28 20.69
C PHE A 14 12.90 13.94 21.44
N ILE A 15 13.91 13.08 21.26
CA ILE A 15 13.96 11.73 21.81
C ILE A 15 15.28 11.59 22.56
N GLY A 16 15.22 11.47 23.89
CA GLY A 16 16.40 11.27 24.72
C GLY A 16 16.95 9.83 24.61
N GLU A 17 18.26 9.69 24.75
CA GLU A 17 18.93 8.37 24.73
C GLU A 17 18.35 7.42 25.79
N ASN A 18 18.03 7.92 26.98
CA ASN A 18 17.42 7.14 28.06
C ASN A 18 16.00 6.64 27.67
N GLU A 19 15.26 7.39 26.84
CA GLU A 19 13.94 6.98 26.35
C GLU A 19 14.10 5.82 25.35
N VAL A 20 15.10 5.91 24.47
CA VAL A 20 15.42 4.83 23.52
C VAL A 20 15.82 3.57 24.27
N GLU A 21 16.72 3.65 25.24
CA GLU A 21 17.18 2.51 26.03
C GLU A 21 16.01 1.87 26.83
N SER A 22 15.14 2.71 27.41
CA SER A 22 13.96 2.22 28.12
C SER A 22 12.95 1.54 27.18
N MET A 23 12.80 2.03 25.95
CA MET A 23 11.90 1.46 24.95
C MET A 23 12.46 0.20 24.29
N LYS A 24 13.78 0.06 24.21
CA LYS A 24 14.48 -1.06 23.58
C LYS A 24 13.97 -2.42 24.07
N LYS A 25 13.92 -2.61 25.39
CA LYS A 25 13.41 -3.87 25.95
C LYS A 25 11.96 -4.13 25.53
N LEU A 26 11.09 -3.13 25.65
CA LEU A 26 9.69 -3.27 25.30
C LEU A 26 9.51 -3.59 23.80
N ALA A 27 10.32 -2.97 22.94
CA ALA A 27 10.28 -3.22 21.50
C ALA A 27 10.77 -4.64 21.15
N LEU A 28 11.79 -5.14 21.84
CA LEU A 28 12.27 -6.50 21.67
C LEU A 28 11.26 -7.52 22.20
N ASP A 29 10.61 -7.26 23.34
CA ASP A 29 9.53 -8.10 23.87
C ASP A 29 8.33 -8.13 22.89
N ALA A 30 7.96 -6.99 22.31
CA ALA A 30 6.91 -6.93 21.27
C ALA A 30 7.31 -7.67 19.98
N LYS A 31 8.59 -7.55 19.56
CA LYS A 31 9.14 -8.36 18.45
C LYS A 31 9.02 -9.85 18.76
N GLU A 32 9.39 -10.28 19.96
CA GLU A 32 9.31 -11.70 20.36
C GLU A 32 7.86 -12.20 20.35
N VAL A 33 6.91 -11.41 20.85
CA VAL A 33 5.47 -11.73 20.78
C VAL A 33 5.01 -11.92 19.33
N LEU A 34 5.46 -11.06 18.40
CA LEU A 34 5.16 -11.16 16.97
C LEU A 34 5.75 -12.43 16.35
N VAL A 35 7.03 -12.69 16.59
CA VAL A 35 7.79 -13.78 15.95
C VAL A 35 7.37 -15.14 16.49
N SER A 36 7.18 -15.25 17.83
CA SER A 36 6.70 -16.48 18.49
C SER A 36 5.22 -16.74 18.26
N LYS A 37 4.49 -15.80 17.65
CA LYS A 37 3.04 -15.87 17.40
C LYS A 37 2.23 -16.06 18.68
N SER A 38 2.68 -15.50 19.80
CA SER A 38 2.05 -15.64 21.12
C SER A 38 1.03 -14.52 21.43
N GLY A 39 0.95 -13.48 20.57
CA GLY A 39 0.10 -12.33 20.80
C GLY A 39 -1.30 -12.45 20.20
N ALA A 40 -2.14 -11.46 20.51
CA ALA A 40 -3.48 -11.36 19.93
C ALA A 40 -3.43 -11.22 18.41
N GLY A 41 -4.29 -11.96 17.69
CA GLY A 41 -4.33 -11.98 16.23
C GLY A 41 -3.31 -12.91 15.58
N ASN A 42 -2.76 -13.84 16.34
CA ASN A 42 -1.78 -14.83 15.87
C ASN A 42 -2.28 -15.72 14.71
N ASP A 43 -3.59 -15.79 14.50
CA ASP A 43 -4.20 -16.48 13.35
C ASP A 43 -3.88 -15.80 12.00
N PHE A 44 -3.37 -14.55 12.01
CA PHE A 44 -3.11 -13.74 10.83
C PHE A 44 -1.62 -13.42 10.62
N LEU A 45 -0.72 -14.30 11.02
CA LEU A 45 0.74 -14.10 10.96
C LEU A 45 1.43 -14.94 9.87
N GLY A 46 0.69 -15.42 8.86
CA GLY A 46 1.25 -16.12 7.70
C GLY A 46 2.21 -15.26 6.89
N TRP A 47 1.98 -13.96 6.83
CA TRP A 47 2.80 -13.00 6.10
C TRP A 47 4.26 -12.93 6.59
N ILE A 48 4.55 -13.22 7.87
CA ILE A 48 5.90 -13.16 8.43
C ILE A 48 6.89 -14.05 7.65
N ASN A 49 6.46 -15.26 7.28
CA ASN A 49 7.30 -16.21 6.57
C ASN A 49 7.00 -16.28 5.06
N LEU A 50 5.99 -15.56 4.61
CA LEU A 50 5.55 -15.59 3.21
C LEU A 50 6.68 -15.36 2.20
N PRO A 51 7.62 -14.39 2.39
CA PRO A 51 8.69 -14.15 1.42
C PRO A 51 9.60 -15.36 1.16
N VAL A 52 9.70 -16.30 2.09
CA VAL A 52 10.55 -17.49 1.97
C VAL A 52 9.76 -18.80 1.87
N ASN A 53 8.48 -18.81 2.25
CA ASN A 53 7.64 -20.01 2.35
C ASN A 53 6.33 -19.88 1.57
N TYR A 54 6.35 -19.21 0.41
CA TYR A 54 5.19 -19.12 -0.47
C TYR A 54 5.04 -20.37 -1.34
N ASP A 55 3.81 -20.64 -1.81
CA ASP A 55 3.50 -21.73 -2.74
C ASP A 55 4.16 -21.47 -4.10
N LYS A 56 5.20 -22.27 -4.40
CA LYS A 56 5.98 -22.14 -5.64
C LYS A 56 5.20 -22.55 -6.89
N GLU A 57 4.23 -23.48 -6.75
CA GLU A 57 3.38 -23.91 -7.84
C GLU A 57 2.39 -22.79 -8.20
N GLU A 58 1.70 -22.23 -7.19
CA GLU A 58 0.80 -21.08 -7.40
C GLU A 58 1.56 -19.88 -7.97
N PHE A 59 2.75 -19.59 -7.45
CA PHE A 59 3.60 -18.53 -7.96
C PHE A 59 3.95 -18.73 -9.45
N GLY A 60 4.25 -19.97 -9.85
CA GLY A 60 4.44 -20.32 -11.26
C GLY A 60 3.18 -20.14 -12.11
N ARG A 61 2.01 -20.42 -11.54
CA ARG A 61 0.71 -20.19 -12.20
C ARG A 61 0.40 -18.70 -12.36
N ILE A 62 0.72 -17.88 -11.35
CA ILE A 62 0.60 -16.41 -11.42
C ILE A 62 1.39 -15.87 -12.61
N LYS A 63 2.65 -16.29 -12.78
CA LYS A 63 3.47 -15.87 -13.92
C LYS A 63 2.86 -16.28 -15.26
N LYS A 64 2.38 -17.52 -15.38
CA LYS A 64 1.72 -18.01 -16.60
C LYS A 64 0.44 -17.23 -16.92
N ALA A 65 -0.39 -16.96 -15.91
CA ALA A 65 -1.60 -16.16 -16.07
C ALA A 65 -1.25 -14.71 -16.50
N ALA A 66 -0.22 -14.12 -15.90
CA ALA A 66 0.24 -12.78 -16.27
C ALA A 66 0.71 -12.73 -17.74
N GLU A 67 1.49 -13.72 -18.21
CA GLU A 67 1.90 -13.79 -19.62
C GLU A 67 0.71 -13.94 -20.55
N LYS A 68 -0.28 -14.78 -20.18
CA LYS A 68 -1.50 -14.94 -20.97
C LYS A 68 -2.27 -13.62 -21.08
N ILE A 69 -2.48 -12.91 -19.94
CA ILE A 69 -3.17 -11.62 -19.92
C ILE A 69 -2.43 -10.59 -20.78
N LYS A 70 -1.10 -10.52 -20.69
CA LYS A 70 -0.28 -9.64 -21.53
C LYS A 70 -0.41 -9.94 -23.04
N GLY A 71 -0.61 -11.22 -23.38
CA GLY A 71 -0.72 -11.67 -24.77
C GLY A 71 -2.09 -11.47 -25.39
N ASP A 72 -3.16 -11.50 -24.58
CA ASP A 72 -4.54 -11.55 -25.11
C ASP A 72 -5.42 -10.36 -24.68
N SER A 73 -4.89 -9.43 -23.88
CA SER A 73 -5.67 -8.28 -23.39
C SER A 73 -4.92 -6.96 -23.59
N GLU A 74 -5.69 -5.90 -23.88
CA GLU A 74 -5.20 -4.52 -23.90
C GLU A 74 -5.42 -3.82 -22.56
N VAL A 75 -6.40 -4.33 -21.79
CA VAL A 75 -6.79 -3.80 -20.48
C VAL A 75 -6.90 -4.94 -19.47
N LEU A 76 -6.34 -4.73 -18.28
CA LEU A 76 -6.64 -5.52 -17.10
C LEU A 76 -7.48 -4.68 -16.12
N LEU A 77 -8.63 -5.21 -15.73
CA LEU A 77 -9.45 -4.67 -14.65
C LEU A 77 -9.11 -5.39 -13.35
N VAL A 78 -8.58 -4.68 -12.38
CA VAL A 78 -8.35 -5.18 -11.01
C VAL A 78 -9.51 -4.74 -10.15
N ILE A 79 -10.36 -5.68 -9.77
CA ILE A 79 -11.57 -5.43 -8.99
C ILE A 79 -11.33 -5.82 -7.54
N GLY A 80 -11.24 -4.83 -6.66
CA GLY A 80 -10.97 -5.03 -5.24
C GLY A 80 -11.06 -3.74 -4.44
N ILE A 81 -11.06 -3.86 -3.12
CA ILE A 81 -11.10 -2.72 -2.19
C ILE A 81 -10.12 -2.94 -1.03
N GLY A 82 -9.60 -1.85 -0.45
CA GLY A 82 -8.65 -1.90 0.65
C GLY A 82 -7.40 -2.69 0.30
N GLY A 83 -7.03 -3.68 1.11
CA GLY A 83 -5.86 -4.53 0.87
C GLY A 83 -5.92 -5.33 -0.43
N SER A 84 -7.11 -5.52 -1.00
CA SER A 84 -7.27 -6.22 -2.29
C SER A 84 -6.85 -5.38 -3.50
N TYR A 85 -6.51 -4.09 -3.34
CA TYR A 85 -6.01 -3.28 -4.45
C TYR A 85 -4.85 -2.35 -4.09
N LEU A 86 -4.80 -1.81 -2.86
CA LEU A 86 -3.84 -0.76 -2.48
C LEU A 86 -2.39 -1.21 -2.64
N GLY A 87 -2.04 -2.42 -2.17
CA GLY A 87 -0.68 -2.92 -2.28
C GLY A 87 -0.24 -3.14 -3.74
N ALA A 88 -1.13 -3.72 -4.56
CA ALA A 88 -0.86 -3.89 -5.99
C ALA A 88 -0.70 -2.54 -6.71
N ARG A 89 -1.58 -1.59 -6.42
CA ARG A 89 -1.52 -0.25 -7.00
C ARG A 89 -0.26 0.49 -6.57
N ALA A 90 0.10 0.41 -5.30
CA ALA A 90 1.34 0.97 -4.78
C ALA A 90 2.55 0.44 -5.55
N ALA A 91 2.65 -0.87 -5.74
CA ALA A 91 3.75 -1.48 -6.47
C ALA A 91 3.78 -1.05 -7.94
N ILE A 92 2.64 -1.08 -8.62
CA ILE A 92 2.56 -0.74 -10.05
C ILE A 92 2.91 0.72 -10.28
N GLU A 93 2.31 1.65 -9.54
CA GLU A 93 2.59 3.09 -9.72
C GLU A 93 4.01 3.46 -9.30
N PHE A 94 4.56 2.82 -8.26
CA PHE A 94 5.94 3.05 -7.84
C PHE A 94 6.95 2.51 -8.85
N LEU A 95 6.74 1.32 -9.40
CA LEU A 95 7.71 0.63 -10.25
C LEU A 95 7.61 0.98 -11.73
N ARG A 96 6.46 1.45 -12.20
CA ARG A 96 6.23 1.63 -13.65
C ARG A 96 6.27 3.12 -14.03
N HIS A 97 6.01 3.40 -15.29
CA HIS A 97 5.99 4.74 -15.85
C HIS A 97 4.90 5.59 -15.17
N SER A 98 5.21 6.83 -14.77
CA SER A 98 4.24 7.71 -14.08
C SER A 98 2.94 7.95 -14.85
N PHE A 99 2.99 7.85 -16.17
CA PHE A 99 1.84 7.94 -17.08
C PHE A 99 1.49 6.57 -17.70
N TYR A 100 1.58 5.50 -16.91
CA TYR A 100 1.52 4.10 -17.35
C TYR A 100 0.36 3.82 -18.31
N ASN A 101 -0.87 4.22 -17.99
CA ASN A 101 -2.03 3.92 -18.82
C ASN A 101 -2.19 4.84 -20.05
N VAL A 102 -1.40 5.91 -20.18
CA VAL A 102 -1.51 6.87 -21.30
C VAL A 102 -0.36 6.78 -22.28
N VAL A 103 0.79 6.22 -21.89
CA VAL A 103 1.90 6.00 -22.84
C VAL A 103 1.54 4.92 -23.85
N ASP A 104 2.10 5.07 -25.06
CA ASP A 104 1.89 4.11 -26.14
C ASP A 104 2.25 2.67 -25.72
N LYS A 105 1.53 1.69 -26.28
CA LYS A 105 1.75 0.26 -26.00
C LYS A 105 3.19 -0.18 -26.28
N SER A 106 3.84 0.42 -27.28
CA SER A 106 5.27 0.11 -27.59
C SER A 106 6.23 0.52 -26.48
N VAL A 107 5.87 1.51 -25.66
CA VAL A 107 6.62 1.96 -24.47
C VAL A 107 6.22 1.11 -23.27
N ARG A 108 4.93 0.98 -23.00
CA ARG A 108 4.38 0.24 -21.84
C ARG A 108 4.63 -1.26 -21.93
N LYS A 109 4.47 -1.87 -23.11
CA LYS A 109 4.65 -3.31 -23.45
C LYS A 109 3.66 -4.27 -22.74
N THR A 110 2.76 -3.76 -21.96
CA THR A 110 1.82 -4.51 -21.12
C THR A 110 0.41 -3.93 -21.29
N PRO A 111 -0.67 -4.58 -20.83
CA PRO A 111 -2.00 -3.99 -20.78
C PRO A 111 -2.03 -2.71 -19.96
N GLU A 112 -3.00 -1.83 -20.25
CA GLU A 112 -3.42 -0.81 -19.28
C GLU A 112 -4.03 -1.50 -18.07
N ILE A 113 -3.82 -0.95 -16.88
CA ILE A 113 -4.34 -1.54 -15.64
C ILE A 113 -5.22 -0.51 -14.95
N TYR A 114 -6.48 -0.84 -14.77
CA TYR A 114 -7.46 0.00 -14.07
C TYR A 114 -7.97 -0.70 -12.82
N PHE A 115 -8.05 0.07 -11.73
CA PHE A 115 -8.60 -0.39 -10.47
C PHE A 115 -10.04 0.09 -10.33
N VAL A 116 -10.95 -0.83 -10.02
CA VAL A 116 -12.39 -0.55 -9.86
C VAL A 116 -12.98 -1.42 -8.74
N GLY A 117 -14.14 -1.03 -8.23
CA GLY A 117 -14.72 -1.69 -7.06
C GLY A 117 -14.09 -1.25 -5.73
N ASN A 118 -13.28 -0.20 -5.77
CA ASN A 118 -12.76 0.53 -4.62
C ASN A 118 -13.62 1.78 -4.28
N SER A 119 -14.67 2.02 -5.06
CA SER A 119 -15.70 3.05 -4.84
C SER A 119 -17.03 2.59 -5.42
N ILE A 120 -18.14 3.27 -5.04
CA ILE A 120 -19.49 3.00 -5.53
C ILE A 120 -19.95 4.19 -6.39
N SER A 121 -19.07 4.69 -7.26
CA SER A 121 -19.39 5.78 -8.17
C SER A 121 -19.88 5.24 -9.52
N SER A 122 -21.15 5.46 -9.83
CA SER A 122 -21.73 5.14 -11.15
C SER A 122 -21.03 5.90 -12.28
N THR A 123 -20.65 7.15 -12.04
CA THR A 123 -19.91 7.99 -12.99
C THR A 123 -18.54 7.38 -13.30
N TYR A 124 -17.78 6.99 -12.28
CA TYR A 124 -16.46 6.36 -12.47
C TYR A 124 -16.57 5.05 -13.28
N ILE A 125 -17.53 4.19 -12.90
CA ILE A 125 -17.77 2.93 -13.62
C ILE A 125 -18.12 3.19 -15.08
N LYS A 126 -19.04 4.14 -15.36
CA LYS A 126 -19.43 4.50 -16.73
C LYS A 126 -18.25 5.04 -17.55
N HIS A 127 -17.47 5.96 -16.99
CA HIS A 127 -16.27 6.48 -17.66
C HIS A 127 -15.24 5.39 -17.95
N LEU A 128 -15.08 4.42 -17.04
CA LEU A 128 -14.18 3.29 -17.28
C LEU A 128 -14.69 2.38 -18.41
N ILE A 129 -16.00 2.15 -18.50
CA ILE A 129 -16.61 1.45 -19.65
C ILE A 129 -16.29 2.18 -20.94
N ASP A 130 -16.42 3.51 -20.98
CA ASP A 130 -16.12 4.32 -22.17
C ASP A 130 -14.62 4.26 -22.53
N VAL A 131 -13.74 4.24 -21.52
CA VAL A 131 -12.29 4.07 -21.73
C VAL A 131 -11.97 2.68 -22.30
N ILE A 132 -12.59 1.63 -21.80
CA ILE A 132 -12.38 0.27 -22.33
C ILE A 132 -12.85 0.17 -23.78
N GLY A 133 -14.04 0.70 -24.09
CA GLY A 133 -14.62 0.62 -25.42
C GLY A 133 -14.69 -0.81 -25.94
N ASP A 134 -14.25 -0.99 -27.19
CA ASP A 134 -14.22 -2.29 -27.86
C ASP A 134 -12.90 -3.07 -27.67
N ARG A 135 -11.99 -2.58 -26.83
CA ARG A 135 -10.68 -3.23 -26.59
C ARG A 135 -10.84 -4.56 -25.87
N ASP A 136 -9.87 -5.45 -26.09
CA ASP A 136 -9.82 -6.72 -25.35
C ASP A 136 -9.38 -6.51 -23.91
N PHE A 137 -10.09 -7.13 -22.97
CA PHE A 137 -9.81 -6.97 -21.55
C PHE A 137 -9.91 -8.29 -20.77
N SER A 138 -9.20 -8.34 -19.68
CA SER A 138 -9.30 -9.38 -18.64
C SER A 138 -9.70 -8.77 -17.31
N ILE A 139 -10.23 -9.60 -16.43
CA ILE A 139 -10.68 -9.23 -15.09
C ILE A 139 -9.91 -10.03 -14.05
N ASN A 140 -9.30 -9.37 -13.07
CA ASN A 140 -8.85 -9.99 -11.84
C ASN A 140 -9.79 -9.56 -10.71
N MET A 141 -10.73 -10.43 -10.34
CA MET A 141 -11.64 -10.22 -9.22
C MET A 141 -10.98 -10.71 -7.93
N ILE A 142 -10.77 -9.80 -6.98
CA ILE A 142 -10.06 -10.05 -5.73
C ILE A 142 -11.00 -9.84 -4.55
N SER A 143 -11.45 -10.92 -3.93
CA SER A 143 -12.30 -10.88 -2.76
C SER A 143 -12.29 -12.23 -2.04
N LYS A 144 -11.90 -12.27 -0.77
CA LYS A 144 -11.87 -13.52 0.00
C LYS A 144 -13.28 -14.12 0.14
N SER A 145 -14.28 -13.34 0.53
CA SER A 145 -15.67 -13.81 0.69
C SER A 145 -16.47 -13.80 -0.61
N GLY A 146 -16.15 -12.90 -1.53
CA GLY A 146 -16.95 -12.61 -2.72
C GLY A 146 -18.21 -11.78 -2.45
N THR A 147 -18.43 -11.34 -1.21
CA THR A 147 -19.66 -10.64 -0.79
C THR A 147 -19.43 -9.17 -0.39
N THR A 148 -18.21 -8.67 -0.46
CA THR A 148 -17.92 -7.26 -0.24
C THR A 148 -18.66 -6.44 -1.29
N THR A 149 -19.47 -5.48 -0.86
CA THR A 149 -20.48 -4.82 -1.70
C THR A 149 -19.88 -4.12 -2.91
N GLU A 150 -18.85 -3.31 -2.70
CA GLU A 150 -18.24 -2.47 -3.73
C GLU A 150 -17.65 -3.29 -4.88
N PRO A 151 -16.72 -4.25 -4.64
CA PRO A 151 -16.19 -5.07 -5.71
C PRO A 151 -17.22 -6.04 -6.31
N ALA A 152 -18.22 -6.49 -5.53
CA ALA A 152 -19.27 -7.35 -6.05
C ALA A 152 -20.16 -6.63 -7.07
N ILE A 153 -20.49 -5.35 -6.84
CA ILE A 153 -21.23 -4.51 -7.80
C ILE A 153 -20.41 -4.32 -9.06
N ALA A 154 -19.15 -3.89 -8.94
CA ALA A 154 -18.26 -3.71 -10.08
C ALA A 154 -18.12 -5.00 -10.89
N PHE A 155 -17.93 -6.13 -10.20
CA PHE A 155 -17.79 -7.42 -10.87
C PHE A 155 -19.04 -7.82 -11.66
N ARG A 156 -20.25 -7.59 -11.15
CA ARG A 156 -21.49 -7.83 -11.92
C ARG A 156 -21.53 -7.06 -13.23
N VAL A 157 -21.13 -5.78 -13.20
CA VAL A 157 -21.12 -4.91 -14.38
C VAL A 157 -20.11 -5.41 -15.41
N PHE A 158 -18.86 -5.64 -15.01
CA PHE A 158 -17.80 -6.00 -15.95
C PHE A 158 -17.84 -7.47 -16.39
N LYS A 159 -18.38 -8.37 -15.55
CA LYS A 159 -18.69 -9.76 -15.95
C LYS A 159 -19.73 -9.78 -17.08
N ASP A 160 -20.84 -9.06 -16.93
CA ASP A 160 -21.87 -8.95 -17.95
C ASP A 160 -21.29 -8.37 -19.27
N MET A 161 -20.43 -7.35 -19.17
CA MET A 161 -19.72 -6.79 -20.32
C MET A 161 -18.81 -7.84 -21.01
N ALA A 162 -18.07 -8.61 -20.23
CA ALA A 162 -17.21 -9.68 -20.75
C ALA A 162 -18.02 -10.79 -21.42
N GLU A 163 -19.13 -11.22 -20.80
CA GLU A 163 -20.00 -12.26 -21.36
C GLU A 163 -20.68 -11.83 -22.66
N LYS A 164 -21.09 -10.55 -22.74
CA LYS A 164 -21.64 -9.97 -23.98
C LYS A 164 -20.61 -9.92 -25.12
N LYS A 165 -19.36 -9.63 -24.79
CA LYS A 165 -18.29 -9.52 -25.80
C LYS A 165 -17.73 -10.88 -26.22
N TYR A 166 -17.48 -11.79 -25.30
CA TYR A 166 -16.74 -13.03 -25.57
C TYR A 166 -17.61 -14.30 -25.52
N GLY A 167 -18.88 -14.17 -25.16
CA GLY A 167 -19.69 -15.30 -24.73
C GLY A 167 -19.26 -15.84 -23.36
N LYS A 168 -20.06 -16.73 -22.77
CA LYS A 168 -19.82 -17.24 -21.41
C LYS A 168 -18.46 -17.97 -21.29
N GLU A 169 -18.15 -18.88 -22.22
CA GLU A 169 -16.91 -19.63 -22.22
C GLU A 169 -15.66 -18.75 -22.50
N GLY A 170 -15.81 -17.77 -23.39
CA GLY A 170 -14.74 -16.82 -23.69
C GLY A 170 -14.44 -15.90 -22.52
N ALA A 171 -15.47 -15.41 -21.84
CA ALA A 171 -15.35 -14.60 -20.63
C ALA A 171 -14.69 -15.39 -19.49
N ALA A 172 -15.06 -16.65 -19.30
CA ALA A 172 -14.47 -17.51 -18.28
C ALA A 172 -12.94 -17.64 -18.39
N LYS A 173 -12.41 -17.63 -19.61
CA LYS A 173 -10.96 -17.70 -19.89
C LYS A 173 -10.22 -16.37 -19.64
N ARG A 174 -10.95 -15.28 -19.39
CA ARG A 174 -10.43 -13.91 -19.16
C ARG A 174 -10.72 -13.37 -17.75
N ILE A 175 -11.44 -14.16 -16.93
CA ILE A 175 -11.75 -13.85 -15.54
C ILE A 175 -10.86 -14.69 -14.63
N TYR A 176 -10.10 -14.01 -13.77
CA TYR A 176 -9.21 -14.60 -12.78
C TYR A 176 -9.74 -14.25 -11.40
N ALA A 177 -10.02 -15.27 -10.58
CA ALA A 177 -10.58 -15.09 -9.24
C ALA A 177 -9.50 -15.28 -8.18
N THR A 178 -9.09 -14.20 -7.50
CA THR A 178 -8.23 -14.28 -6.33
C THR A 178 -9.12 -14.29 -5.08
N THR A 179 -9.29 -15.47 -4.46
CA THR A 179 -10.32 -15.70 -3.45
C THR A 179 -9.92 -16.77 -2.42
N ASP A 180 -10.84 -17.13 -1.54
CA ASP A 180 -10.64 -18.22 -0.56
C ASP A 180 -10.36 -19.56 -1.27
N LYS A 181 -9.58 -20.43 -0.65
CA LYS A 181 -9.19 -21.74 -1.20
C LYS A 181 -10.40 -22.67 -1.38
N ALA A 182 -11.34 -22.65 -0.44
CA ALA A 182 -12.36 -23.68 -0.32
C ALA A 182 -13.80 -23.16 -0.24
N ARG A 183 -14.03 -21.91 0.16
CA ARG A 183 -15.36 -21.40 0.53
C ARG A 183 -15.59 -19.97 0.06
N GLY A 184 -16.84 -19.53 0.13
CA GLY A 184 -17.23 -18.18 -0.26
C GLY A 184 -17.90 -18.13 -1.63
N SER A 185 -18.69 -17.06 -1.86
CA SER A 185 -19.50 -16.95 -3.07
C SER A 185 -18.65 -16.83 -4.35
N LEU A 186 -17.51 -16.12 -4.28
CA LEU A 186 -16.60 -16.02 -5.43
C LEU A 186 -15.91 -17.35 -5.72
N LYS A 187 -15.54 -18.13 -4.69
CA LYS A 187 -14.95 -19.46 -4.90
C LYS A 187 -15.94 -20.41 -5.56
N ASN A 188 -17.19 -20.41 -5.09
CA ASN A 188 -18.24 -21.24 -5.68
C ASN A 188 -18.47 -20.88 -7.14
N LEU A 189 -18.62 -19.58 -7.42
CA LEU A 189 -18.80 -19.08 -8.79
C LEU A 189 -17.61 -19.42 -9.69
N ALA A 190 -16.37 -19.23 -9.20
CA ALA A 190 -15.17 -19.55 -9.98
C ALA A 190 -15.08 -21.05 -10.32
N THR A 191 -15.51 -21.90 -9.40
CA THR A 191 -15.56 -23.35 -9.64
C THR A 191 -16.65 -23.73 -10.65
N GLU A 192 -17.84 -23.14 -10.53
CA GLU A 192 -18.98 -23.42 -11.42
C GLU A 192 -18.72 -22.92 -12.85
N GLU A 193 -18.16 -21.72 -12.98
CA GLU A 193 -17.92 -21.09 -14.28
C GLU A 193 -16.55 -21.44 -14.90
N GLY A 194 -15.68 -22.14 -14.16
CA GLY A 194 -14.36 -22.56 -14.64
C GLY A 194 -13.32 -21.41 -14.69
N TYR A 195 -13.43 -20.38 -13.82
CA TYR A 195 -12.42 -19.34 -13.76
C TYR A 195 -11.11 -19.86 -13.18
N GLU A 196 -9.98 -19.42 -13.72
CA GLU A 196 -8.71 -19.65 -13.06
C GLU A 196 -8.69 -18.93 -11.71
N SER A 197 -8.35 -19.67 -10.64
CA SER A 197 -8.40 -19.11 -9.28
C SER A 197 -7.06 -19.19 -8.57
N PHE A 198 -6.79 -18.15 -7.76
CA PHE A 198 -5.63 -17.99 -6.90
C PHE A 198 -6.09 -17.79 -5.46
N VAL A 199 -5.23 -18.17 -4.51
CA VAL A 199 -5.62 -18.26 -3.11
C VAL A 199 -5.30 -16.96 -2.36
N VAL A 200 -6.27 -16.45 -1.62
CA VAL A 200 -6.04 -15.53 -0.51
C VAL A 200 -5.81 -16.38 0.74
N PRO A 201 -4.59 -16.43 1.30
CA PRO A 201 -4.32 -17.27 2.46
C PRO A 201 -5.20 -16.93 3.66
N ASP A 202 -5.60 -17.95 4.42
CA ASP A 202 -6.47 -17.75 5.60
C ASP A 202 -5.77 -16.99 6.72
N ASP A 203 -4.48 -17.19 6.85
CA ASP A 203 -3.61 -16.63 7.87
C ASP A 203 -2.93 -15.31 7.47
N VAL A 204 -3.41 -14.65 6.40
CA VAL A 204 -2.92 -13.32 5.96
C VAL A 204 -4.07 -12.34 5.91
N GLY A 205 -3.97 -11.27 6.69
CA GLY A 205 -4.92 -10.16 6.66
C GLY A 205 -4.80 -9.33 5.38
N GLY A 206 -5.91 -8.67 4.95
CA GLY A 206 -5.95 -7.94 3.68
C GLY A 206 -4.84 -6.91 3.51
N ARG A 207 -4.55 -6.10 4.53
CA ARG A 207 -3.51 -5.06 4.48
C ARG A 207 -2.07 -5.58 4.52
N PHE A 208 -1.88 -6.88 4.81
CA PHE A 208 -0.60 -7.61 4.77
C PHE A 208 -0.48 -8.55 3.57
N SER A 209 -1.38 -8.42 2.57
CA SER A 209 -1.53 -9.43 1.52
C SER A 209 -0.82 -9.10 0.19
N VAL A 210 -0.08 -7.99 0.10
CA VAL A 210 0.54 -7.54 -1.16
C VAL A 210 1.48 -8.59 -1.77
N LEU A 211 2.16 -9.37 -0.95
CA LEU A 211 3.08 -10.43 -1.38
C LEU A 211 2.40 -11.81 -1.58
N THR A 212 1.07 -11.86 -1.56
CA THR A 212 0.27 -13.02 -1.97
C THR A 212 -0.21 -12.86 -3.41
N ALA A 213 -0.98 -13.80 -3.93
CA ALA A 213 -1.63 -13.71 -5.23
C ALA A 213 -2.46 -12.41 -5.39
N VAL A 214 -2.93 -11.82 -4.27
CA VAL A 214 -3.67 -10.54 -4.24
C VAL A 214 -2.89 -9.42 -4.92
N GLY A 215 -1.62 -9.26 -4.59
CA GLY A 215 -0.74 -8.26 -5.21
C GLY A 215 0.03 -8.80 -6.40
N LEU A 216 0.55 -10.03 -6.29
CA LEU A 216 1.52 -10.56 -7.24
C LEU A 216 0.96 -10.72 -8.68
N LEU A 217 -0.32 -11.11 -8.85
CA LEU A 217 -0.87 -11.26 -10.19
C LEU A 217 -0.95 -9.92 -10.95
N PRO A 218 -1.61 -8.87 -10.45
CA PRO A 218 -1.64 -7.58 -11.16
C PRO A 218 -0.25 -6.93 -11.28
N ILE A 219 0.64 -7.12 -10.29
CA ILE A 219 2.03 -6.65 -10.36
C ILE A 219 2.78 -7.34 -11.51
N ALA A 220 2.68 -8.66 -11.65
CA ALA A 220 3.30 -9.41 -12.74
C ALA A 220 2.75 -9.00 -14.13
N VAL A 221 1.43 -8.74 -14.22
CA VAL A 221 0.81 -8.24 -15.47
C VAL A 221 1.37 -6.88 -15.86
N SER A 222 1.71 -6.01 -14.89
CA SER A 222 2.36 -4.72 -15.18
C SER A 222 3.76 -4.85 -15.78
N GLY A 223 4.31 -6.07 -15.79
CA GLY A 223 5.67 -6.35 -16.25
C GLY A 223 6.75 -6.12 -15.19
N ALA A 224 6.38 -5.94 -13.93
CA ALA A 224 7.33 -5.92 -12.82
C ALA A 224 7.79 -7.35 -12.49
N ASP A 225 9.05 -7.45 -12.05
CA ASP A 225 9.69 -8.72 -11.69
C ASP A 225 9.30 -9.13 -10.27
N ILE A 226 8.31 -10.02 -10.17
CA ILE A 226 7.84 -10.51 -8.88
C ILE A 226 8.83 -11.44 -8.15
N ASP A 227 9.80 -12.04 -8.86
CA ASP A 227 10.87 -12.79 -8.21
C ASP A 227 11.77 -11.85 -7.41
N LYS A 228 12.20 -10.74 -8.02
CA LYS A 228 13.00 -9.71 -7.33
C LYS A 228 12.24 -9.05 -6.18
N LEU A 229 10.92 -8.83 -6.35
CA LEU A 229 10.09 -8.31 -5.27
C LEU A 229 10.10 -9.25 -4.05
N MET A 230 9.93 -10.56 -4.28
CA MET A 230 9.98 -11.56 -3.22
C MET A 230 11.39 -11.72 -2.62
N GLU A 231 12.43 -11.62 -3.43
CA GLU A 231 13.83 -11.62 -2.95
C GLU A 231 14.10 -10.45 -2.01
N GLY A 232 13.68 -9.24 -2.37
CA GLY A 232 13.80 -8.06 -1.53
C GLY A 232 13.02 -8.19 -0.22
N ALA A 233 11.79 -8.70 -0.28
CA ALA A 233 11.00 -8.97 0.92
C ALA A 233 11.66 -10.05 1.82
N ALA A 234 12.31 -11.06 1.23
CA ALA A 234 13.06 -12.06 1.98
C ALA A 234 14.29 -11.47 2.70
N GLU A 235 14.99 -10.54 2.07
CA GLU A 235 16.11 -9.82 2.71
C GLU A 235 15.59 -8.90 3.83
N GLY A 236 14.49 -8.15 3.59
CA GLY A 236 13.83 -7.35 4.62
C GLY A 236 13.41 -8.20 5.83
N ARG A 237 12.86 -9.39 5.57
CA ARG A 237 12.53 -10.37 6.62
C ARG A 237 13.75 -10.79 7.42
N LYS A 238 14.83 -11.15 6.75
CA LYS A 238 16.08 -11.54 7.41
C LYS A 238 16.59 -10.44 8.34
N MET A 239 16.67 -9.21 7.86
CA MET A 239 17.07 -8.06 8.66
C MET A 239 16.16 -7.86 9.88
N ALA A 240 14.84 -7.90 9.70
CA ALA A 240 13.88 -7.70 10.76
C ALA A 240 13.92 -8.80 11.84
N LEU A 241 14.17 -10.05 11.46
CA LEU A 241 14.22 -11.17 12.40
C LEU A 241 15.58 -11.32 13.10
N GLU A 242 16.68 -11.16 12.38
CA GLU A 242 18.01 -11.58 12.84
C GLU A 242 18.84 -10.42 13.41
N ALA A 243 18.63 -9.18 12.94
CA ALA A 243 19.44 -8.06 13.40
C ALA A 243 19.20 -7.72 14.88
N PRO A 244 20.27 -7.35 15.63
CA PRO A 244 20.15 -6.79 16.96
C PRO A 244 19.43 -5.43 16.91
N PHE A 245 18.92 -4.94 18.04
CA PHE A 245 18.12 -3.71 18.09
C PHE A 245 18.83 -2.52 17.40
N GLU A 246 20.13 -2.36 17.62
CA GLU A 246 20.93 -1.26 17.10
C GLU A 246 21.01 -1.22 15.57
N GLU A 247 20.82 -2.37 14.92
CA GLU A 247 20.87 -2.55 13.47
C GLU A 247 19.49 -2.87 12.87
N ASN A 248 18.47 -3.06 13.72
CA ASN A 248 17.12 -3.43 13.31
C ASN A 248 16.25 -2.20 13.08
N ASP A 249 16.30 -1.67 11.88
CA ASP A 249 15.65 -0.43 11.51
C ASP A 249 14.10 -0.50 11.65
N ALA A 250 13.48 -1.63 11.37
CA ALA A 250 12.04 -1.81 11.54
C ALA A 250 11.60 -1.75 13.01
N VAL A 251 12.36 -2.41 13.91
CA VAL A 251 12.08 -2.39 15.35
C VAL A 251 12.38 -1.02 15.96
N LYS A 252 13.47 -0.35 15.51
CA LYS A 252 13.77 1.03 15.94
C LYS A 252 12.67 2.00 15.52
N TYR A 253 12.22 1.92 14.27
CA TYR A 253 11.12 2.76 13.78
C TYR A 253 9.86 2.58 14.64
N ALA A 254 9.45 1.35 14.91
CA ALA A 254 8.32 1.05 15.79
C ALA A 254 8.50 1.62 17.21
N ALA A 255 9.69 1.47 17.78
CA ALA A 255 10.04 1.99 19.11
C ALA A 255 9.95 3.51 19.18
N LEU A 256 10.59 4.21 18.23
CA LEU A 256 10.69 5.67 18.23
C LEU A 256 9.34 6.35 17.94
N ARG A 257 8.50 5.76 17.09
CA ARG A 257 7.11 6.20 16.89
C ARG A 257 6.33 6.17 18.21
N ASN A 258 6.47 5.09 18.96
CA ASN A 258 5.79 4.93 20.26
C ASN A 258 6.35 5.89 21.33
N ILE A 259 7.64 6.27 21.29
CA ILE A 259 8.18 7.34 22.15
C ILE A 259 7.51 8.68 21.81
N LEU A 260 7.45 9.03 20.51
CA LEU A 260 6.82 10.27 20.08
C LEU A 260 5.33 10.33 20.44
N LEU A 261 4.60 9.22 20.30
CA LEU A 261 3.22 9.13 20.75
C LEU A 261 3.06 9.47 22.24
N ARG A 262 3.91 8.88 23.09
CA ARG A 262 3.91 9.16 24.55
C ARG A 262 4.22 10.61 24.87
N LYS A 263 4.86 11.34 23.97
CA LYS A 263 5.13 12.78 24.02
C LYS A 263 4.04 13.64 23.40
N GLY A 264 2.89 13.05 23.03
CA GLY A 264 1.74 13.75 22.48
C GLY A 264 1.81 13.98 20.95
N LYS A 265 2.73 13.34 20.25
CA LYS A 265 2.78 13.34 18.78
C LYS A 265 1.84 12.25 18.27
N VAL A 266 0.59 12.61 18.08
CA VAL A 266 -0.50 11.66 17.75
C VAL A 266 -0.80 11.52 16.26
N ILE A 267 -0.09 12.29 15.42
CA ILE A 267 -0.21 12.27 13.95
C ILE A 267 1.17 11.99 13.37
N GLU A 268 1.26 10.97 12.50
CA GLU A 268 2.42 10.74 11.68
C GLU A 268 2.11 11.07 10.23
N ILE A 269 2.96 11.87 9.60
CA ILE A 269 2.83 12.27 8.21
C ILE A 269 3.93 11.57 7.40
N LEU A 270 3.56 10.63 6.54
CA LEU A 270 4.48 10.08 5.55
C LEU A 270 4.63 11.07 4.41
N ALA A 271 5.80 11.70 4.31
CA ALA A 271 6.10 12.70 3.29
C ALA A 271 6.93 12.09 2.17
N ASN A 272 6.46 12.14 0.93
CA ASN A 272 7.21 11.69 -0.23
C ASN A 272 7.50 12.86 -1.19
N TYR A 273 8.63 12.77 -1.89
CA TYR A 273 9.10 13.74 -2.90
C TYR A 273 9.13 13.16 -4.31
N GLU A 274 8.66 11.93 -4.45
CA GLU A 274 8.55 11.22 -5.72
C GLU A 274 7.09 10.89 -5.99
N PRO A 275 6.44 11.49 -7.00
CA PRO A 275 5.01 11.28 -7.26
C PRO A 275 4.61 9.82 -7.42
N SER A 276 5.51 8.96 -7.90
CA SER A 276 5.27 7.53 -8.01
C SER A 276 5.08 6.82 -6.66
N ALA A 277 5.49 7.45 -5.55
CA ALA A 277 5.34 6.93 -4.19
C ALA A 277 3.97 7.26 -3.55
N HIS A 278 3.11 8.03 -4.22
CA HIS A 278 1.79 8.40 -3.69
C HIS A 278 1.00 7.19 -3.17
N PHE A 279 0.85 6.13 -3.97
CA PHE A 279 0.12 4.93 -3.53
C PHE A 279 0.88 4.04 -2.55
N VAL A 280 2.20 4.19 -2.41
CA VAL A 280 2.95 3.59 -1.28
C VAL A 280 2.47 4.25 0.03
N SER A 281 2.27 5.58 0.03
CA SER A 281 1.71 6.30 1.18
C SER A 281 0.26 5.90 1.47
N GLU A 282 -0.58 5.69 0.45
CA GLU A 282 -1.96 5.23 0.63
C GLU A 282 -2.04 3.80 1.21
N TRP A 283 -1.19 2.88 0.73
CA TRP A 283 -1.05 1.55 1.29
C TRP A 283 -0.57 1.60 2.75
N TRP A 284 0.43 2.42 3.04
CA TRP A 284 0.97 2.64 4.38
C TRP A 284 -0.10 3.18 5.35
N LYS A 285 -0.94 4.12 4.89
CA LYS A 285 -2.07 4.63 5.70
C LYS A 285 -3.05 3.52 6.08
N GLN A 286 -3.40 2.63 5.15
CA GLN A 286 -4.25 1.49 5.49
C GLN A 286 -3.55 0.54 6.46
N LEU A 287 -2.28 0.23 6.21
CA LEU A 287 -1.50 -0.68 7.05
C LEU A 287 -1.52 -0.21 8.52
N TYR A 288 -1.15 1.02 8.78
CA TYR A 288 -1.07 1.56 10.13
C TYR A 288 -2.44 1.93 10.71
N GLY A 289 -3.32 2.54 9.94
CA GLY A 289 -4.64 2.96 10.39
C GLY A 289 -5.50 1.81 10.89
N GLU A 290 -5.57 0.73 10.13
CA GLU A 290 -6.32 -0.47 10.53
C GLU A 290 -5.60 -1.31 11.61
N SER A 291 -4.29 -1.23 11.71
CA SER A 291 -3.53 -2.02 12.68
C SER A 291 -3.45 -1.37 14.05
N GLU A 292 -3.28 -0.06 14.13
CA GLU A 292 -3.05 0.67 15.38
C GLU A 292 -4.29 1.40 15.91
N GLY A 293 -5.20 1.85 15.03
CA GLY A 293 -6.37 2.64 15.40
C GLY A 293 -7.46 1.83 16.10
N LYS A 294 -7.20 1.37 17.34
CA LYS A 294 -8.07 0.51 18.14
C LYS A 294 -8.06 0.94 19.62
N ASP A 295 -9.10 0.60 20.35
CA ASP A 295 -9.21 0.86 21.79
C ASP A 295 -8.95 2.34 22.16
N GLN A 296 -9.33 3.27 21.26
CA GLN A 296 -9.09 4.73 21.36
C GLN A 296 -7.58 5.08 21.45
N LYS A 297 -6.73 4.24 20.88
CA LYS A 297 -5.27 4.40 20.79
C LYS A 297 -4.84 4.50 19.33
N GLY A 298 -3.55 4.71 19.13
CA GLY A 298 -2.88 4.72 17.84
C GLY A 298 -2.37 6.09 17.43
N ILE A 299 -1.48 6.08 16.45
CA ILE A 299 -0.99 7.27 15.77
C ILE A 299 -1.82 7.42 14.49
N PHE A 300 -2.41 8.59 14.26
CA PHE A 300 -3.18 8.83 13.04
C PHE A 300 -2.24 8.91 11.83
N PRO A 301 -2.33 7.99 10.86
CA PRO A 301 -1.46 8.00 9.69
C PRO A 301 -2.01 8.97 8.64
N SER A 302 -1.21 9.96 8.29
CA SER A 302 -1.46 10.92 7.21
C SER A 302 -0.35 10.86 6.18
N SER A 303 -0.53 11.51 5.03
CA SER A 303 0.54 11.65 4.04
C SER A 303 0.46 12.99 3.32
N VAL A 304 1.60 13.41 2.77
CA VAL A 304 1.74 14.59 1.89
C VAL A 304 2.63 14.26 0.70
N ASP A 305 2.26 14.81 -0.44
CA ASP A 305 3.06 14.74 -1.68
C ASP A 305 3.81 16.05 -1.87
N LEU A 306 5.10 16.04 -1.60
CA LEU A 306 5.94 17.21 -1.68
C LEU A 306 6.66 17.27 -3.04
N THR A 307 6.89 18.45 -3.64
CA THR A 307 6.71 19.81 -3.04
C THR A 307 5.28 20.38 -3.11
N THR A 308 4.35 19.70 -3.81
CA THR A 308 2.97 20.22 -4.02
C THR A 308 2.32 20.65 -2.71
N ASP A 309 2.35 19.80 -1.69
CA ASP A 309 1.69 20.06 -0.41
C ASP A 309 2.44 21.06 0.49
N LEU A 310 3.63 21.51 0.12
CA LEU A 310 4.21 22.71 0.76
C LEU A 310 3.36 23.95 0.49
N HIS A 311 2.63 23.97 -0.63
CA HIS A 311 1.72 25.05 -1.01
C HIS A 311 0.29 24.87 -0.46
N SER A 312 0.05 23.85 0.37
CA SER A 312 -1.23 23.57 1.02
C SER A 312 -1.03 23.31 2.53
N MET A 313 -0.38 22.21 2.88
CA MET A 313 -0.18 21.76 4.26
C MET A 313 1.10 22.30 4.90
N GLY A 314 2.04 22.83 4.11
CA GLY A 314 3.35 23.30 4.61
C GLY A 314 3.22 24.33 5.72
N GLN A 315 2.30 25.30 5.61
CA GLN A 315 2.03 26.29 6.66
C GLN A 315 1.60 25.62 7.97
N PHE A 316 0.70 24.64 7.91
CA PHE A 316 0.21 23.97 9.12
C PHE A 316 1.29 23.10 9.76
N ILE A 317 2.08 22.39 8.97
CA ILE A 317 3.18 21.57 9.48
C ILE A 317 4.22 22.48 10.14
N GLN A 318 4.61 23.59 9.49
CA GLN A 318 5.62 24.52 9.99
C GLN A 318 5.19 25.29 11.26
N ASP A 319 3.93 25.71 11.35
CA ASP A 319 3.49 26.69 12.37
C ASP A 319 2.14 26.36 13.04
N GLY A 320 1.54 25.20 12.74
CA GLY A 320 0.30 24.71 13.36
C GLY A 320 0.53 24.03 14.71
N SER A 321 -0.40 23.18 15.14
CA SER A 321 -0.28 22.44 16.41
C SER A 321 0.90 21.46 16.39
N ARG A 322 1.59 21.36 17.53
CA ARG A 322 2.80 20.50 17.68
C ARG A 322 2.48 19.04 17.99
N THR A 323 1.39 18.50 17.46
CA THR A 323 0.90 17.14 17.73
C THR A 323 1.36 16.10 16.71
N MET A 324 2.22 16.49 15.76
CA MET A 324 2.65 15.64 14.66
C MET A 324 4.16 15.46 14.59
N PHE A 325 4.57 14.45 13.81
CA PHE A 325 5.93 14.23 13.34
C PHE A 325 5.88 13.74 11.90
N GLU A 326 6.99 13.80 11.20
CA GLU A 326 7.10 13.37 9.81
C GLU A 326 8.01 12.15 9.69
N THR A 327 7.68 11.29 8.72
CA THR A 327 8.54 10.24 8.19
C THR A 327 8.72 10.50 6.70
N VAL A 328 9.91 10.94 6.31
CA VAL A 328 10.24 11.24 4.91
C VAL A 328 10.64 9.96 4.19
N LEU A 329 9.94 9.61 3.12
CA LEU A 329 10.33 8.54 2.22
C LEU A 329 11.29 9.12 1.18
N ASN A 330 12.58 8.87 1.36
CA ASN A 330 13.64 9.38 0.49
C ASN A 330 14.07 8.32 -0.53
N ILE A 331 13.86 8.60 -1.80
CA ILE A 331 14.45 7.81 -2.89
C ILE A 331 15.86 8.39 -3.18
N GLU A 332 16.93 7.66 -2.83
CA GLU A 332 18.27 8.21 -2.89
C GLU A 332 18.72 8.52 -4.34
N LYS A 333 18.36 7.66 -5.29
CA LYS A 333 18.70 7.81 -6.69
C LYS A 333 17.44 7.91 -7.56
N SER A 334 17.31 9.03 -8.28
CA SER A 334 16.25 9.21 -9.29
C SER A 334 16.43 8.22 -10.44
N ARG A 335 15.32 7.80 -11.06
CA ARG A 335 15.33 6.93 -12.25
C ARG A 335 15.85 7.63 -13.48
N GLU A 336 15.51 8.91 -13.62
CA GLU A 336 15.77 9.71 -14.83
C GLU A 336 16.51 10.98 -14.47
N GLU A 337 17.26 11.50 -15.42
CA GLU A 337 18.00 12.74 -15.27
C GLU A 337 17.51 13.78 -16.27
N ILE A 338 17.19 14.96 -15.76
CA ILE A 338 16.88 16.15 -16.56
C ILE A 338 17.79 17.26 -16.10
N ILE A 339 18.64 17.74 -17.01
CA ILE A 339 19.54 18.84 -16.74
C ILE A 339 18.86 20.16 -17.09
N ILE A 340 18.87 21.09 -16.15
CA ILE A 340 18.28 22.41 -16.30
C ILE A 340 19.15 23.22 -17.26
N GLY A 341 18.54 23.73 -18.33
CA GLY A 341 19.17 24.57 -19.32
C GLY A 341 19.47 26.00 -18.80
N LYS A 342 20.33 26.73 -19.49
CA LYS A 342 20.52 28.15 -19.25
C LYS A 342 19.68 28.96 -20.23
N GLU A 343 18.87 29.88 -19.73
CA GLU A 343 18.11 30.81 -20.55
C GLU A 343 18.98 32.00 -20.99
N PRO A 344 18.81 32.50 -22.23
CA PRO A 344 19.57 33.68 -22.73
C PRO A 344 19.33 34.95 -21.92
N VAL A 345 18.10 35.09 -21.39
CA VAL A 345 17.68 36.17 -20.50
C VAL A 345 17.10 35.57 -19.26
N ASP A 346 17.67 35.83 -18.09
CA ASP A 346 17.29 35.27 -16.79
C ASP A 346 16.02 35.95 -16.23
N LEU A 347 14.90 35.82 -16.92
CA LEU A 347 13.63 36.48 -16.54
C LEU A 347 13.01 35.88 -15.26
N ASP A 348 13.20 34.61 -15.04
CA ASP A 348 12.72 33.88 -13.88
C ASP A 348 13.73 33.83 -12.71
N GLY A 349 14.94 34.33 -12.93
CA GLY A 349 16.01 34.32 -11.93
C GLY A 349 16.60 32.95 -11.65
N LEU A 350 16.38 31.95 -12.51
CA LEU A 350 16.75 30.55 -12.24
C LEU A 350 18.05 30.09 -12.92
N ASN A 351 18.77 30.99 -13.62
CA ASN A 351 20.05 30.61 -14.27
C ASN A 351 21.12 30.10 -13.30
N TYR A 352 20.99 30.33 -11.99
CA TYR A 352 21.89 29.73 -11.00
C TYR A 352 21.71 28.21 -10.87
N LEU A 353 20.60 27.66 -11.37
CA LEU A 353 20.34 26.20 -11.45
C LEU A 353 20.87 25.58 -12.75
N ALA A 354 21.29 26.39 -13.73
CA ALA A 354 21.76 25.87 -15.00
C ALA A 354 22.88 24.85 -14.83
N GLY A 355 22.77 23.72 -15.52
CA GLY A 355 23.69 22.58 -15.40
C GLY A 355 23.44 21.67 -14.18
N LYS A 356 22.45 21.97 -13.33
CA LYS A 356 22.03 21.09 -12.27
C LYS A 356 20.97 20.10 -12.75
N ASN A 357 20.95 18.90 -12.16
CA ASN A 357 19.86 17.95 -12.37
C ASN A 357 18.62 18.42 -11.59
N VAL A 358 17.42 18.21 -12.14
CA VAL A 358 16.14 18.48 -11.42
C VAL A 358 16.08 17.72 -10.09
N ASP A 359 16.59 16.49 -10.02
CA ASP A 359 16.66 15.72 -8.76
C ASP A 359 17.49 16.44 -7.67
N PHE A 360 18.58 17.13 -8.05
CA PHE A 360 19.34 17.94 -7.11
C PHE A 360 18.48 19.05 -6.48
N VAL A 361 17.60 19.68 -7.26
CA VAL A 361 16.68 20.71 -6.75
C VAL A 361 15.65 20.08 -5.82
N ASN A 362 15.09 18.91 -6.19
CA ASN A 362 14.16 18.16 -5.37
C ASN A 362 14.76 17.74 -4.03
N LYS A 363 15.98 17.21 -4.02
CA LYS A 363 16.74 16.88 -2.79
C LYS A 363 17.06 18.11 -1.95
N SER A 364 17.37 19.24 -2.58
CA SER A 364 17.59 20.51 -1.88
C SER A 364 16.30 21.00 -1.20
N ALA A 365 15.16 20.88 -1.89
CA ALA A 365 13.85 21.19 -1.31
C ALA A 365 13.53 20.27 -0.11
N MET A 366 13.75 18.96 -0.26
CA MET A 366 13.57 17.99 0.80
C MET A 366 14.41 18.35 2.04
N ASN A 367 15.70 18.54 1.87
CA ASN A 367 16.61 18.87 2.99
C ASN A 367 16.25 20.20 3.65
N GLY A 368 15.91 21.22 2.85
CA GLY A 368 15.48 22.53 3.34
C GLY A 368 14.20 22.42 4.17
N THR A 369 13.23 21.64 3.71
CA THR A 369 11.97 21.39 4.42
C THR A 369 12.19 20.65 5.73
N ILE A 370 12.98 19.55 5.72
CA ILE A 370 13.30 18.79 6.93
C ILE A 370 13.95 19.69 7.98
N LEU A 371 14.90 20.54 7.59
CA LEU A 371 15.54 21.48 8.52
C LEU A 371 14.53 22.47 9.09
N ALA A 372 13.72 23.10 8.23
CA ALA A 372 12.73 24.09 8.66
C ALA A 372 11.67 23.48 9.60
N HIS A 373 11.14 22.32 9.27
CA HIS A 373 10.15 21.63 10.10
C HIS A 373 10.76 21.16 11.43
N THR A 374 12.01 20.67 11.42
CA THR A 374 12.73 20.29 12.66
C THR A 374 12.94 21.51 13.57
N ASP A 375 13.40 22.65 13.03
CA ASP A 375 13.54 23.91 13.76
C ASP A 375 12.17 24.40 14.28
N GLY A 376 11.10 24.15 13.51
CA GLY A 376 9.70 24.40 13.89
C GLY A 376 9.12 23.40 14.90
N GLN A 377 9.93 22.55 15.53
CA GLN A 377 9.52 21.58 16.55
C GLN A 377 8.67 20.42 16.03
N VAL A 378 8.85 20.05 14.77
CA VAL A 378 8.29 18.83 14.15
C VAL A 378 9.42 17.80 14.02
N PRO A 379 9.42 16.71 14.79
CA PRO A 379 10.40 15.64 14.65
C PRO A 379 10.35 15.03 13.24
N ASN A 380 11.50 14.77 12.64
CA ASN A 380 11.60 14.15 11.33
C ASN A 380 12.37 12.83 11.41
N PHE A 381 11.74 11.78 10.89
CA PHE A 381 12.36 10.52 10.53
C PHE A 381 12.61 10.45 9.03
N MET A 382 13.50 9.58 8.59
CA MET A 382 13.74 9.32 7.18
C MET A 382 13.85 7.81 6.94
N VAL A 383 13.12 7.33 5.95
CA VAL A 383 13.27 5.98 5.40
C VAL A 383 13.91 6.14 4.03
N ASN A 384 15.15 5.67 3.88
CA ASN A 384 15.91 5.78 2.65
C ASN A 384 15.73 4.51 1.82
N VAL A 385 15.33 4.69 0.57
CA VAL A 385 15.24 3.64 -0.45
C VAL A 385 16.33 3.93 -1.47
N PRO A 386 17.30 3.03 -1.70
CA PRO A 386 18.47 3.31 -2.54
C PRO A 386 18.11 3.71 -3.98
N GLU A 387 17.15 3.02 -4.59
CA GLU A 387 16.60 3.34 -5.91
C GLU A 387 15.23 2.67 -6.08
N VAL A 388 14.49 3.11 -7.08
CA VAL A 388 13.18 2.51 -7.40
C VAL A 388 13.39 1.25 -8.23
N ASN A 389 13.26 0.09 -7.58
CA ASN A 389 13.20 -1.22 -8.23
C ASN A 389 12.39 -2.20 -7.37
N GLU A 390 12.13 -3.39 -7.90
CA GLU A 390 11.31 -4.40 -7.27
C GLU A 390 11.93 -4.94 -5.98
N PHE A 391 13.26 -5.08 -5.93
CA PHE A 391 13.96 -5.58 -4.75
C PHE A 391 13.79 -4.64 -3.56
N TYR A 392 14.10 -3.35 -3.73
CA TYR A 392 13.95 -2.39 -2.63
C TYR A 392 12.50 -2.11 -2.26
N LEU A 393 11.57 -2.25 -3.20
CA LEU A 393 10.15 -2.18 -2.86
C LEU A 393 9.73 -3.40 -2.00
N GLY A 394 10.25 -4.58 -2.28
CA GLY A 394 10.04 -5.77 -1.45
C GLY A 394 10.57 -5.59 -0.03
N GLU A 395 11.79 -5.06 0.13
CA GLU A 395 12.36 -4.69 1.43
C GLU A 395 11.47 -3.67 2.16
N LEU A 396 11.00 -2.63 1.46
CA LEU A 396 10.19 -1.55 2.02
C LEU A 396 8.83 -2.06 2.52
N PHE A 397 8.16 -2.92 1.75
CA PHE A 397 6.91 -3.55 2.17
C PHE A 397 7.11 -4.34 3.46
N TYR A 398 8.11 -5.20 3.49
CA TYR A 398 8.37 -6.00 4.68
C TYR A 398 8.79 -5.15 5.88
N PHE A 399 9.62 -4.12 5.67
CA PHE A 399 10.01 -3.16 6.70
C PHE A 399 8.78 -2.54 7.38
N PHE A 400 7.84 -2.01 6.62
CA PHE A 400 6.64 -1.37 7.19
C PHE A 400 5.67 -2.38 7.81
N GLU A 401 5.46 -3.54 7.19
CA GLU A 401 4.61 -4.59 7.74
C GLU A 401 5.14 -5.08 9.09
N PHE A 402 6.44 -5.34 9.20
CA PHE A 402 7.05 -5.81 10.42
C PHE A 402 7.04 -4.73 11.51
N ALA A 403 7.43 -3.53 11.18
CA ALA A 403 7.40 -2.40 12.11
C ALA A 403 5.96 -2.12 12.61
N CYS A 404 4.97 -2.23 11.75
CA CYS A 404 3.56 -2.07 12.11
C CYS A 404 3.10 -3.14 13.11
N GLY A 405 3.47 -4.40 12.90
CA GLY A 405 3.16 -5.49 13.84
C GLY A 405 3.77 -5.26 15.22
N VAL A 406 5.06 -4.90 15.27
CA VAL A 406 5.77 -4.57 16.52
C VAL A 406 5.13 -3.35 17.21
N SER A 407 4.83 -2.29 16.46
CA SER A 407 4.25 -1.06 16.97
C SER A 407 2.85 -1.29 17.56
N GLY A 408 2.00 -2.10 16.91
CA GLY A 408 0.69 -2.45 17.44
C GLY A 408 0.76 -3.22 18.78
N TYR A 409 1.71 -4.13 18.93
CA TYR A 409 1.92 -4.80 20.22
C TYR A 409 2.50 -3.85 21.28
N LEU A 410 3.35 -2.90 20.93
CA LEU A 410 3.81 -1.83 21.84
C LEU A 410 2.66 -0.95 22.34
N LEU A 411 1.66 -0.71 21.51
CA LEU A 411 0.41 -0.01 21.87
C LEU A 411 -0.52 -0.85 22.75
N GLY A 412 -0.28 -2.16 22.81
CA GLY A 412 -1.13 -3.12 23.53
C GLY A 412 -2.48 -3.34 22.85
N VAL A 413 -2.52 -3.33 21.53
CA VAL A 413 -3.70 -3.64 20.72
C VAL A 413 -3.49 -4.92 19.89
N ASN A 414 -4.56 -5.50 19.36
CA ASN A 414 -4.45 -6.55 18.35
C ASN A 414 -4.16 -5.92 16.97
N PRO A 415 -2.93 -6.06 16.39
CA PRO A 415 -2.60 -5.39 15.13
C PRO A 415 -3.32 -5.96 13.90
N PHE A 416 -3.96 -7.14 14.00
CA PHE A 416 -4.35 -7.93 12.83
C PHE A 416 -5.85 -8.07 12.61
N ASN A 417 -6.71 -7.62 13.53
CA ASN A 417 -8.15 -7.50 13.35
C ASN A 417 -8.56 -6.08 12.95
N GLN A 418 -9.84 -5.86 12.64
CA GLN A 418 -10.41 -4.53 12.32
C GLN A 418 -11.88 -4.44 12.77
N PRO A 419 -12.19 -4.46 14.09
CA PRO A 419 -13.57 -4.48 14.57
C PRO A 419 -14.33 -3.17 14.29
N GLY A 420 -13.64 -2.04 14.18
CA GLY A 420 -14.24 -0.72 13.97
C GLY A 420 -15.02 -0.56 12.67
N VAL A 421 -14.68 -1.33 11.63
CA VAL A 421 -15.35 -1.23 10.32
C VAL A 421 -16.70 -1.99 10.29
N GLU A 422 -17.02 -2.80 11.27
CA GLU A 422 -18.25 -3.60 11.26
C GLU A 422 -19.52 -2.75 11.47
N SER A 423 -19.41 -1.66 12.22
CA SER A 423 -20.55 -0.79 12.52
C SER A 423 -21.12 -0.13 11.27
N TYR A 424 -20.28 0.52 10.46
CA TYR A 424 -20.76 1.17 9.24
C TYR A 424 -21.29 0.16 8.21
N LYS A 425 -20.69 -1.04 8.12
CA LYS A 425 -21.20 -2.09 7.21
C LYS A 425 -22.61 -2.52 7.58
N LYS A 426 -22.87 -2.75 8.87
CA LYS A 426 -24.21 -3.09 9.35
C LYS A 426 -25.22 -1.99 9.03
N ASN A 427 -24.88 -0.73 9.26
CA ASN A 427 -25.73 0.40 8.93
C ASN A 427 -25.99 0.48 7.42
N MET A 428 -24.96 0.31 6.59
CA MET A 428 -25.10 0.28 5.13
C MET A 428 -26.04 -0.85 4.70
N PHE A 429 -25.88 -2.06 5.21
CA PHE A 429 -26.74 -3.18 4.88
C PHE A 429 -28.21 -2.92 5.27
N ALA A 430 -28.43 -2.33 6.44
CA ALA A 430 -29.77 -1.94 6.87
C ALA A 430 -30.40 -0.89 5.95
N LEU A 431 -29.68 0.19 5.63
CA LEU A 431 -30.16 1.26 4.75
C LEU A 431 -30.43 0.75 3.33
N LEU A 432 -29.62 -0.19 2.83
CA LEU A 432 -29.83 -0.85 1.55
C LEU A 432 -31.03 -1.83 1.55
N GLY A 433 -31.66 -2.10 2.69
CA GLY A 433 -32.78 -3.03 2.81
C GLY A 433 -32.36 -4.50 2.67
N LYS A 434 -31.15 -4.86 3.12
CA LYS A 434 -30.69 -6.25 3.13
C LYS A 434 -31.61 -7.09 4.02
N PRO A 435 -32.09 -8.28 3.55
CA PRO A 435 -32.90 -9.16 4.38
C PRO A 435 -32.25 -9.48 5.73
N GLY A 436 -33.05 -9.40 6.80
CA GLY A 436 -32.61 -9.60 8.19
C GLY A 436 -32.12 -8.32 8.90
N TYR A 437 -32.24 -7.15 8.26
CA TYR A 437 -31.86 -5.85 8.84
C TYR A 437 -33.06 -4.88 8.96
N GLU A 438 -34.31 -5.35 8.86
CA GLU A 438 -35.52 -4.53 8.75
C GLU A 438 -35.70 -3.62 10.01
N ALA A 439 -35.58 -4.16 11.22
CA ALA A 439 -35.70 -3.39 12.44
C ALA A 439 -34.60 -2.31 12.58
N GLN A 440 -33.36 -2.66 12.23
CA GLN A 440 -32.27 -1.71 12.27
C GLN A 440 -32.46 -0.58 11.23
N ARG A 441 -33.01 -0.92 10.07
CA ARG A 441 -33.34 0.08 9.02
C ARG A 441 -34.37 1.09 9.53
N GLU A 442 -35.46 0.65 10.17
CA GLU A 442 -36.48 1.54 10.73
C GLU A 442 -35.88 2.50 11.79
N GLU A 443 -34.98 1.98 12.62
CA GLU A 443 -34.31 2.81 13.63
C GLU A 443 -33.40 3.86 12.97
N LEU A 444 -32.60 3.45 11.99
CA LEU A 444 -31.68 4.35 11.31
C LEU A 444 -32.41 5.45 10.53
N LEU A 445 -33.53 5.11 9.86
CA LEU A 445 -34.33 6.09 9.10
C LEU A 445 -34.94 7.18 10.00
N LYS A 446 -35.18 6.91 11.31
CA LYS A 446 -35.62 7.93 12.26
C LYS A 446 -34.52 8.93 12.65
N ARG A 447 -33.26 8.60 12.36
CA ARG A 447 -32.09 9.40 12.71
C ARG A 447 -31.51 10.21 11.54
N LEU A 448 -31.97 9.93 10.31
CA LEU A 448 -31.63 10.66 9.09
C LEU A 448 -32.68 11.73 8.76
#